data_f1655bfa33d14e78a2abace4105f07c2
#
_entry.id   f1655bfa33d14e78a2abace4105f07c2
#
_cell.length_a   1.000
_cell.length_b   1.000
_cell.length_c   1.000
_cell.angle_alpha   90.00
_cell.angle_beta   90.00
_cell.angle_gamma   90.00
#
_symmetry.space_group_name_H-M   'P 1'
#
loop_
_entity.id
_entity.type
_entity.pdbx_description
1 polymer ?
#
loop_
_entity_poly.entity_id
_entity_poly.type
_entity_poly.pdbx_seq_one_letter_code
_entity_poly.pdbx_strand_id
1 'polypeptide(L)'
;MSIALLTFDIFGTVLDWRRGLRDALGGRLADDAFDRIVDRQGALERQGFRQYASIVAQSLVEELQLSPEDAARIGAAAGSWPLFPDSAAALRALRAIAPCAATTNSDLAHRAPIEAQLGFPLDGWICAEEVGAYKPDPRVWRAAAERMGVAPGPDWWHVSAYSDYDHATARALGLTCVFVERPHSRPGPADLVVKDLRELAARIG
;
A
#
# COMPACT_ATOMS: atom_id res chain seq x y z
N MET A 1 -13.11 5.79 21.84
CA MET A 1 -11.92 6.59 21.47
C MET A 1 -12.19 7.17 20.09
N SER A 2 -11.93 8.45 19.87
CA SER A 2 -12.07 9.03 18.52
C SER A 2 -10.80 8.71 17.73
N ILE A 3 -10.96 8.30 16.47
CA ILE A 3 -9.84 8.09 15.54
C ILE A 3 -9.52 9.46 14.92
N ALA A 4 -8.28 9.91 15.04
CA ALA A 4 -7.85 11.19 14.49
C ALA A 4 -7.42 11.07 13.01
N LEU A 5 -6.88 9.91 12.62
CA LEU A 5 -6.41 9.66 11.27
C LEU A 5 -6.40 8.15 10.98
N LEU A 6 -6.82 7.79 9.78
CA LEU A 6 -6.64 6.47 9.17
C LEU A 6 -5.64 6.59 8.03
N THR A 7 -4.52 5.88 8.11
CA THR A 7 -3.59 5.75 6.99
C THR A 7 -3.61 4.33 6.43
N PHE A 8 -3.50 4.23 5.11
CA PHE A 8 -3.59 2.96 4.39
C PHE A 8 -2.33 2.73 3.56
N ASP A 9 -1.74 1.57 3.71
CA ASP A 9 -0.96 1.01 2.63
C ASP A 9 -1.86 0.79 1.41
N ILE A 10 -1.32 0.90 0.21
CA ILE A 10 -2.10 0.84 -1.04
C ILE A 10 -1.90 -0.49 -1.77
N PHE A 11 -0.66 -0.82 -2.16
CA PHE A 11 -0.39 -1.99 -2.97
C PHE A 11 -0.47 -3.29 -2.15
N GLY A 12 -1.49 -4.10 -2.42
CA GLY A 12 -1.78 -5.32 -1.68
C GLY A 12 -2.74 -5.12 -0.50
N THR A 13 -3.06 -3.88 -0.13
CA THR A 13 -4.04 -3.56 0.92
C THR A 13 -5.34 -3.01 0.35
N VAL A 14 -5.27 -1.97 -0.46
CA VAL A 14 -6.40 -1.33 -1.15
C VAL A 14 -6.48 -1.79 -2.60
N LEU A 15 -5.34 -1.89 -3.26
CA LEU A 15 -5.17 -2.29 -4.66
C LEU A 15 -4.70 -3.75 -4.73
N ASP A 16 -5.39 -4.58 -5.52
CA ASP A 16 -5.06 -6.00 -5.75
C ASP A 16 -3.93 -6.11 -6.80
N TRP A 17 -2.72 -5.80 -6.36
CA TRP A 17 -1.55 -5.78 -7.24
C TRP A 17 -1.20 -7.16 -7.79
N ARG A 18 -1.46 -8.25 -7.04
CA ARG A 18 -1.23 -9.60 -7.53
C ARG A 18 -2.13 -9.91 -8.73
N ARG A 19 -3.41 -9.56 -8.62
CA ARG A 19 -4.35 -9.70 -9.74
C ARG A 19 -3.94 -8.82 -10.90
N GLY A 20 -3.62 -7.54 -10.65
CA GLY A 20 -3.16 -6.61 -11.67
C GLY A 20 -1.93 -7.09 -12.42
N LEU A 21 -0.92 -7.57 -11.68
CA LEU A 21 0.29 -8.14 -12.26
C LEU A 21 -0.01 -9.43 -13.05
N ARG A 22 -0.84 -10.33 -12.50
CA ARG A 22 -1.24 -11.55 -13.19
C ARG A 22 -1.97 -11.27 -14.51
N ASP A 23 -2.87 -10.30 -14.49
CA ASP A 23 -3.64 -9.91 -15.68
C ASP A 23 -2.70 -9.29 -16.74
N ALA A 24 -1.75 -8.44 -16.33
CA ALA A 24 -0.72 -7.88 -17.19
C ALA A 24 0.21 -8.94 -17.82
N LEU A 25 0.38 -10.08 -17.16
CA LEU A 25 1.16 -11.23 -17.63
C LEU A 25 0.29 -12.27 -18.39
N GLY A 26 -0.93 -11.91 -18.80
CA GLY A 26 -1.83 -12.80 -19.52
C GLY A 26 -2.30 -14.01 -18.70
N GLY A 27 -2.45 -13.85 -17.40
CA GLY A 27 -2.91 -14.89 -16.48
C GLY A 27 -1.82 -15.87 -16.00
N ARG A 28 -0.58 -15.70 -16.44
CA ARG A 28 0.55 -16.61 -16.18
C ARG A 28 1.44 -16.11 -15.05
N LEU A 29 0.94 -16.09 -13.82
CA LEU A 29 1.72 -15.79 -12.63
C LEU A 29 1.48 -16.85 -11.57
N ALA A 30 2.48 -17.67 -11.29
CA ALA A 30 2.47 -18.63 -10.19
C ALA A 30 2.64 -17.92 -8.84
N ASP A 31 2.11 -18.53 -7.76
CA ASP A 31 2.13 -17.92 -6.42
C ASP A 31 3.56 -17.70 -5.91
N ASP A 32 4.42 -18.70 -6.08
CA ASP A 32 5.83 -18.62 -5.70
C ASP A 32 6.61 -17.56 -6.51
N ALA A 33 6.25 -17.36 -7.78
CA ALA A 33 6.85 -16.31 -8.60
C ALA A 33 6.42 -14.91 -8.11
N PHE A 34 5.17 -14.76 -7.68
CA PHE A 34 4.71 -13.52 -7.07
C PHE A 34 5.49 -13.18 -5.80
N ASP A 35 5.67 -14.17 -4.91
CA ASP A 35 6.41 -13.98 -3.65
C ASP A 35 7.88 -13.59 -3.92
N ARG A 36 8.54 -14.22 -4.89
CA ARG A 36 9.91 -13.82 -5.31
C ARG A 36 9.97 -12.39 -5.83
N ILE A 37 8.97 -11.97 -6.63
CA ILE A 37 8.89 -10.58 -7.13
C ILE A 37 8.76 -9.61 -5.97
N VAL A 38 7.89 -9.90 -4.99
CA VAL A 38 7.72 -9.07 -3.77
C VAL A 38 9.02 -8.96 -3.00
N ASP A 39 9.69 -10.07 -2.74
CA ASP A 39 10.97 -10.09 -2.02
C ASP A 39 12.05 -9.32 -2.78
N ARG A 40 12.07 -9.46 -4.12
CA ARG A 40 13.02 -8.73 -4.98
C ARG A 40 12.75 -7.23 -4.95
N GLN A 41 11.50 -6.78 -5.03
CA GLN A 41 11.14 -5.37 -4.89
C GLN A 41 11.61 -4.81 -3.55
N GLY A 42 11.31 -5.49 -2.44
CA GLY A 42 11.80 -5.09 -1.13
C GLY A 42 13.32 -5.02 -1.02
N ALA A 43 14.06 -5.91 -1.70
CA ALA A 43 15.51 -5.85 -1.76
C ALA A 43 16.01 -4.62 -2.57
N LEU A 44 15.31 -4.26 -3.65
CA LEU A 44 15.64 -3.10 -4.47
C LEU A 44 15.33 -1.78 -3.75
N GLU A 45 14.22 -1.70 -3.03
CA GLU A 45 13.83 -0.53 -2.21
C GLU A 45 14.87 -0.21 -1.14
N ARG A 46 15.51 -1.22 -0.55
CA ARG A 46 16.59 -1.03 0.45
C ARG A 46 17.90 -0.45 -0.13
N GLN A 47 18.06 -0.42 -1.45
CA GLN A 47 19.25 0.14 -2.11
C GLN A 47 19.19 1.66 -2.29
N GLY A 48 18.14 2.30 -1.82
CA GLY A 48 17.90 3.72 -1.96
C GLY A 48 16.73 4.04 -2.87
N PHE A 49 16.26 5.28 -2.80
CA PHE A 49 15.09 5.70 -3.56
C PHE A 49 15.36 5.67 -5.07
N ARG A 50 14.42 5.08 -5.80
CA ARG A 50 14.23 5.12 -7.26
C ARG A 50 12.72 5.11 -7.51
N GLN A 51 12.27 5.47 -8.69
CA GLN A 51 10.84 5.35 -9.01
C GLN A 51 10.36 3.91 -8.88
N TYR A 52 9.22 3.71 -8.25
CA TYR A 52 8.64 2.38 -8.01
C TYR A 52 8.34 1.63 -9.32
N ALA A 53 7.88 2.33 -10.35
CA ALA A 53 7.70 1.74 -11.69
C ALA A 53 8.98 1.07 -12.20
N SER A 54 10.16 1.67 -11.94
CA SER A 54 11.47 1.09 -12.30
C SER A 54 11.82 -0.12 -11.45
N ILE A 55 11.46 -0.12 -10.16
CA ILE A 55 11.64 -1.28 -9.27
C ILE A 55 10.77 -2.46 -9.72
N VAL A 56 9.49 -2.20 -10.04
CA VAL A 56 8.61 -3.21 -10.62
C VAL A 56 9.20 -3.78 -11.90
N ALA A 57 9.60 -2.93 -12.84
CA ALA A 57 10.20 -3.36 -14.08
C ALA A 57 11.45 -4.23 -13.88
N GLN A 58 12.38 -3.79 -13.03
CA GLN A 58 13.60 -4.54 -12.75
C GLN A 58 13.30 -5.89 -12.11
N SER A 59 12.37 -5.96 -11.15
CA SER A 59 11.99 -7.23 -10.52
C SER A 59 11.41 -8.22 -11.53
N LEU A 60 10.64 -7.75 -12.51
CA LEU A 60 10.06 -8.59 -13.57
C LEU A 60 11.12 -9.11 -14.55
N VAL A 61 12.10 -8.28 -14.90
CA VAL A 61 13.23 -8.73 -15.73
C VAL A 61 14.02 -9.83 -15.01
N GLU A 62 14.33 -9.62 -13.72
CA GLU A 62 15.18 -10.54 -12.97
C GLU A 62 14.47 -11.84 -12.57
N GLU A 63 13.21 -11.78 -12.17
CA GLU A 63 12.48 -12.96 -11.68
C GLU A 63 11.73 -13.73 -12.77
N LEU A 64 11.27 -13.05 -13.82
CA LEU A 64 10.48 -13.65 -14.89
C LEU A 64 11.17 -13.63 -16.25
N GLN A 65 12.35 -13.03 -16.36
CA GLN A 65 13.10 -12.90 -17.62
C GLN A 65 12.29 -12.18 -18.73
N LEU A 66 11.43 -11.25 -18.33
CA LEU A 66 10.72 -10.42 -19.30
C LEU A 66 11.67 -9.51 -20.08
N SER A 67 11.27 -9.11 -21.28
CA SER A 67 11.97 -8.06 -21.99
C SER A 67 11.95 -6.75 -21.18
N PRO A 68 13.02 -5.93 -21.21
CA PRO A 68 13.02 -4.63 -20.53
C PRO A 68 11.85 -3.73 -20.96
N GLU A 69 11.42 -3.80 -22.21
CA GLU A 69 10.31 -3.03 -22.76
C GLU A 69 8.96 -3.47 -22.14
N ASP A 70 8.66 -4.77 -22.10
CA ASP A 70 7.45 -5.29 -21.48
C ASP A 70 7.41 -5.03 -19.99
N ALA A 71 8.53 -5.23 -19.31
CA ALA A 71 8.65 -4.97 -17.88
C ALA A 71 8.41 -3.49 -17.54
N ALA A 72 8.99 -2.56 -18.33
CA ALA A 72 8.78 -1.12 -18.16
C ALA A 72 7.30 -0.73 -18.39
N ARG A 73 6.66 -1.30 -19.41
CA ARG A 73 5.23 -1.08 -19.69
C ARG A 73 4.34 -1.55 -18.53
N ILE A 74 4.66 -2.71 -17.96
CA ILE A 74 3.92 -3.25 -16.80
C ILE A 74 4.13 -2.38 -15.56
N GLY A 75 5.37 -1.99 -15.28
CA GLY A 75 5.70 -1.12 -14.15
C GLY A 75 4.99 0.23 -14.22
N ALA A 76 4.98 0.86 -15.40
CA ALA A 76 4.30 2.13 -15.62
C ALA A 76 2.77 2.05 -15.44
N ALA A 77 2.18 0.87 -15.65
CA ALA A 77 0.73 0.64 -15.50
C ALA A 77 0.30 0.31 -14.05
N ALA A 78 1.22 0.18 -13.10
CA ALA A 78 0.95 -0.33 -11.76
C ALA A 78 -0.18 0.41 -11.02
N GLY A 79 -0.27 1.72 -11.16
CA GLY A 79 -1.37 2.52 -10.57
C GLY A 79 -2.75 2.23 -11.15
N SER A 80 -2.84 1.59 -12.30
CA SER A 80 -4.09 1.23 -12.96
C SER A 80 -4.56 -0.20 -12.65
N TRP A 81 -3.82 -0.95 -11.83
CA TRP A 81 -4.24 -2.29 -11.42
C TRP A 81 -5.52 -2.24 -10.59
N PRO A 82 -6.32 -3.33 -10.55
CA PRO A 82 -7.65 -3.30 -9.94
C PRO A 82 -7.60 -3.09 -8.43
N LEU A 83 -8.62 -2.46 -7.88
CA LEU A 83 -8.86 -2.44 -6.45
C LEU A 83 -9.37 -3.81 -5.97
N PHE A 84 -9.19 -4.11 -4.68
CA PHE A 84 -9.98 -5.17 -4.05
C PHE A 84 -11.47 -4.79 -4.07
N PRO A 85 -12.39 -5.78 -4.19
CA PRO A 85 -13.82 -5.50 -4.35
C PRO A 85 -14.49 -4.73 -3.21
N ASP A 86 -13.88 -4.75 -2.03
CA ASP A 86 -14.35 -4.05 -0.83
C ASP A 86 -13.82 -2.62 -0.71
N SER A 87 -12.69 -2.30 -1.37
CA SER A 87 -11.90 -1.10 -1.08
C SER A 87 -12.67 0.20 -1.25
N ALA A 88 -13.33 0.43 -2.39
CA ALA A 88 -13.98 1.72 -2.65
C ALA A 88 -15.14 2.00 -1.68
N ALA A 89 -16.00 1.00 -1.43
CA ALA A 89 -17.14 1.14 -0.53
C ALA A 89 -16.69 1.29 0.93
N ALA A 90 -15.71 0.49 1.35
CA ALA A 90 -15.20 0.54 2.72
C ALA A 90 -14.46 1.85 3.02
N LEU A 91 -13.58 2.31 2.11
CA LEU A 91 -12.88 3.59 2.28
C LEU A 91 -13.85 4.77 2.31
N ARG A 92 -14.93 4.73 1.54
CA ARG A 92 -15.98 5.75 1.62
C ARG A 92 -16.66 5.79 2.98
N ALA A 93 -16.95 4.63 3.58
CA ALA A 93 -17.53 4.52 4.91
C ALA A 93 -16.51 4.98 5.99
N LEU A 94 -15.26 4.57 5.88
CA LEU A 94 -14.19 4.94 6.81
C LEU A 94 -13.91 6.45 6.80
N ARG A 95 -13.98 7.11 5.63
CA ARG A 95 -13.85 8.57 5.51
C ARG A 95 -14.97 9.35 6.19
N ALA A 96 -16.13 8.74 6.43
CA ALA A 96 -17.19 9.35 7.22
C ALA A 96 -16.89 9.34 8.73
N ILE A 97 -15.92 8.53 9.17
CA ILE A 97 -15.52 8.38 10.57
C ILE A 97 -14.29 9.25 10.89
N ALA A 98 -13.27 9.20 10.03
CA ALA A 98 -12.02 9.94 10.20
C ALA A 98 -11.37 10.27 8.86
N PRO A 99 -10.48 11.28 8.77
CA PRO A 99 -9.66 11.52 7.60
C PRO A 99 -8.91 10.26 7.18
N CYS A 100 -8.90 9.95 5.86
CA CYS A 100 -8.23 8.79 5.29
C CYS A 100 -7.13 9.22 4.33
N ALA A 101 -5.89 8.79 4.58
CA ALA A 101 -4.75 9.10 3.74
C ALA A 101 -4.00 7.84 3.28
N ALA A 102 -3.37 7.90 2.12
CA ALA A 102 -2.42 6.89 1.67
C ALA A 102 -1.03 7.12 2.29
N THR A 103 -0.37 6.03 2.73
CA THR A 103 1.07 5.98 2.99
C THR A 103 1.63 4.80 2.21
N THR A 104 2.27 5.06 1.08
CA THR A 104 2.50 4.03 0.07
C THR A 104 3.90 4.07 -0.53
N ASN A 105 4.47 2.88 -0.74
CA ASN A 105 5.72 2.70 -1.48
C ASN A 105 5.45 2.80 -2.99
N SER A 106 5.14 4.01 -3.48
CA SER A 106 4.72 4.21 -4.86
C SER A 106 5.19 5.54 -5.43
N ASP A 107 4.93 5.74 -6.71
CA ASP A 107 5.19 7.00 -7.41
C ASP A 107 3.96 7.92 -7.38
N LEU A 108 4.16 9.23 -7.55
CA LEU A 108 3.10 10.24 -7.63
C LEU A 108 2.09 9.94 -8.75
N ALA A 109 2.58 9.40 -9.87
CA ALA A 109 1.76 9.04 -11.02
C ALA A 109 0.68 7.99 -10.70
N HIS A 110 0.86 7.19 -9.66
CA HIS A 110 -0.10 6.15 -9.27
C HIS A 110 -1.36 6.71 -8.58
N ARG A 111 -1.30 7.92 -8.03
CA ARG A 111 -2.41 8.53 -7.30
C ARG A 111 -3.67 8.69 -8.15
N ALA A 112 -3.56 9.36 -9.27
CA ALA A 112 -4.72 9.73 -10.09
C ALA A 112 -5.53 8.51 -10.57
N PRO A 113 -4.93 7.45 -11.14
CA PRO A 113 -5.68 6.28 -11.58
C PRO A 113 -6.31 5.50 -10.41
N ILE A 114 -5.67 5.46 -9.24
CA ILE A 114 -6.23 4.80 -8.04
C ILE A 114 -7.43 5.59 -7.50
N GLU A 115 -7.31 6.91 -7.33
CA GLU A 115 -8.43 7.75 -6.88
C GLU A 115 -9.59 7.76 -7.88
N ALA A 116 -9.31 7.65 -9.19
CA ALA A 116 -10.36 7.49 -10.20
C ALA A 116 -11.15 6.18 -10.01
N GLN A 117 -10.49 5.07 -9.70
CA GLN A 117 -11.15 3.80 -9.40
C GLN A 117 -11.91 3.84 -8.07
N LEU A 118 -11.42 4.54 -7.05
CA LEU A 118 -12.13 4.78 -5.78
C LEU A 118 -13.41 5.60 -6.00
N GLY A 119 -13.40 6.50 -6.99
CA GLY A 119 -14.48 7.45 -7.28
C GLY A 119 -14.48 8.67 -6.34
N PHE A 120 -13.40 8.88 -5.61
CA PHE A 120 -13.17 10.04 -4.73
C PHE A 120 -11.68 10.16 -4.41
N PRO A 121 -11.18 11.37 -4.12
CA PRO A 121 -9.82 11.55 -3.61
C PRO A 121 -9.72 11.13 -2.14
N LEU A 122 -8.55 10.64 -1.72
CA LEU A 122 -8.20 10.51 -0.32
C LEU A 122 -7.87 11.89 0.27
N ASP A 123 -8.01 12.04 1.60
CA ASP A 123 -7.75 13.30 2.30
C ASP A 123 -6.25 13.66 2.33
N GLY A 124 -5.38 12.67 2.13
CA GLY A 124 -3.95 12.84 1.94
C GLY A 124 -3.35 11.73 1.09
N TRP A 125 -2.23 12.04 0.42
CA TRP A 125 -1.45 11.06 -0.33
C TRP A 125 0.03 11.28 -0.03
N ILE A 126 0.64 10.31 0.64
CA ILE A 126 2.05 10.32 1.00
C ILE A 126 2.70 9.12 0.32
N CYS A 127 3.57 9.35 -0.64
CA CYS A 127 4.23 8.30 -1.40
C CYS A 127 5.75 8.40 -1.34
N ALA A 128 6.41 7.28 -1.66
CA ALA A 128 7.86 7.18 -1.59
C ALA A 128 8.56 8.19 -2.50
N GLU A 129 8.02 8.48 -3.69
CA GLU A 129 8.60 9.45 -4.62
C GLU A 129 8.65 10.85 -4.00
N GLU A 130 7.60 11.28 -3.34
CA GLU A 130 7.53 12.59 -2.71
C GLU A 130 8.45 12.73 -1.51
N VAL A 131 8.56 11.66 -0.71
CA VAL A 131 9.38 11.64 0.51
C VAL A 131 10.86 11.37 0.21
N GLY A 132 11.16 10.77 -0.94
CA GLY A 132 12.50 10.27 -1.27
C GLY A 132 12.92 9.07 -0.40
N ALA A 133 11.93 8.29 0.09
CA ALA A 133 12.17 7.13 0.95
C ALA A 133 11.00 6.14 0.86
N TYR A 134 11.34 4.86 0.97
CA TYR A 134 10.39 3.77 1.08
C TYR A 134 10.10 3.43 2.54
N LYS A 135 8.86 3.00 2.88
CA LYS A 135 8.60 2.29 4.12
C LYS A 135 9.53 1.05 4.19
N PRO A 136 10.07 0.71 5.35
CA PRO A 136 9.73 1.16 6.69
C PRO A 136 10.46 2.42 7.18
N ASP A 137 11.06 3.25 6.32
CA ASP A 137 11.73 4.47 6.76
C ASP A 137 10.73 5.41 7.49
N PRO A 138 11.01 5.85 8.72
CA PRO A 138 10.10 6.69 9.50
C PRO A 138 9.80 8.05 8.87
N ARG A 139 10.56 8.48 7.85
CA ARG A 139 10.30 9.71 7.11
C ARG A 139 8.91 9.70 6.46
N VAL A 140 8.42 8.53 6.03
CA VAL A 140 7.08 8.40 5.42
C VAL A 140 5.99 8.77 6.42
N TRP A 141 6.07 8.29 7.66
CA TRP A 141 5.09 8.64 8.71
C TRP A 141 5.27 10.08 9.22
N ARG A 142 6.49 10.61 9.26
CA ARG A 142 6.72 12.03 9.60
C ARG A 142 6.09 12.95 8.55
N ALA A 143 6.26 12.64 7.27
CA ALA A 143 5.63 13.39 6.19
C ALA A 143 4.09 13.32 6.28
N ALA A 144 3.54 12.15 6.66
CA ALA A 144 2.11 12.01 6.89
C ALA A 144 1.63 12.84 8.09
N ALA A 145 2.38 12.84 9.20
CA ALA A 145 2.08 13.67 10.38
C ALA A 145 2.03 15.16 10.02
N GLU A 146 3.03 15.64 9.29
CA GLU A 146 3.11 17.03 8.85
C GLU A 146 1.97 17.40 7.90
N ARG A 147 1.72 16.58 6.89
CA ARG A 147 0.68 16.81 5.89
C ARG A 147 -0.73 16.80 6.46
N MET A 148 -1.00 15.85 7.35
CA MET A 148 -2.33 15.67 7.94
C MET A 148 -2.55 16.50 9.21
N GLY A 149 -1.50 17.11 9.76
CA GLY A 149 -1.57 17.87 11.00
C GLY A 149 -1.90 17.00 12.22
N VAL A 150 -1.56 15.72 12.20
CA VAL A 150 -1.84 14.74 13.25
C VAL A 150 -0.54 14.20 13.81
N ALA A 151 -0.31 14.36 15.11
CA ALA A 151 0.85 13.80 15.78
C ALA A 151 0.74 12.26 15.87
N PRO A 152 1.86 11.52 15.77
CA PRO A 152 1.85 10.08 16.04
C PRO A 152 1.30 9.76 17.43
N GLY A 153 0.42 8.77 17.51
CA GLY A 153 -0.24 8.37 18.75
C GLY A 153 -1.28 7.27 18.53
N PRO A 154 -1.94 6.77 19.59
CA PRO A 154 -2.86 5.64 19.51
C PRO A 154 -4.18 5.94 18.79
N ASP A 155 -4.52 7.19 18.56
CA ASP A 155 -5.67 7.67 17.77
C ASP A 155 -5.37 7.81 16.27
N TRP A 156 -4.11 7.63 15.86
CA TRP A 156 -3.76 7.43 14.46
C TRP A 156 -3.65 5.92 14.17
N TRP A 157 -4.53 5.42 13.31
CA TRP A 157 -4.56 4.01 12.92
C TRP A 157 -3.91 3.79 11.55
N HIS A 158 -2.97 2.87 11.49
CA HIS A 158 -2.33 2.46 10.24
C HIS A 158 -2.82 1.08 9.80
N VAL A 159 -3.30 0.98 8.56
CA VAL A 159 -3.96 -0.20 8.01
C VAL A 159 -3.10 -0.78 6.89
N SER A 160 -2.66 -2.04 7.03
CA SER A 160 -1.82 -2.71 6.05
C SER A 160 -2.05 -4.22 6.01
N ALA A 161 -1.87 -4.82 4.84
CA ALA A 161 -1.79 -6.27 4.65
C ALA A 161 -0.35 -6.80 4.74
N TYR A 162 0.63 -5.93 4.99
CA TYR A 162 2.06 -6.25 5.09
C TYR A 162 2.61 -5.83 6.46
N SER A 163 2.08 -6.49 7.48
CA SER A 163 2.38 -6.21 8.89
C SER A 163 3.85 -6.44 9.26
N ASP A 164 4.52 -7.32 8.54
CA ASP A 164 5.91 -7.72 8.77
C ASP A 164 6.90 -6.53 8.68
N TYR A 165 6.67 -5.57 7.78
CA TYR A 165 7.53 -4.39 7.66
C TYR A 165 6.80 -3.07 7.99
N ASP A 166 5.53 -2.93 7.63
CA ASP A 166 4.78 -1.69 7.80
C ASP A 166 4.50 -1.37 9.27
N HIS A 167 4.02 -2.37 10.02
CA HIS A 167 3.63 -2.16 11.41
C HIS A 167 4.82 -2.01 12.36
N ALA A 168 6.01 -2.50 12.00
CA ALA A 168 7.16 -2.36 12.87
C ALA A 168 7.46 -0.89 13.18
N THR A 169 7.53 -0.03 12.17
CA THR A 169 7.79 1.41 12.34
C THR A 169 6.55 2.14 12.86
N ALA A 170 5.35 1.82 12.38
CA ALA A 170 4.12 2.44 12.86
C ALA A 170 3.93 2.23 14.37
N ARG A 171 4.14 1.01 14.87
CA ARG A 171 4.09 0.70 16.31
C ARG A 171 5.18 1.41 17.11
N ALA A 172 6.40 1.50 16.59
CA ALA A 172 7.49 2.23 17.23
C ALA A 172 7.18 3.73 17.38
N LEU A 173 6.31 4.27 16.54
CA LEU A 173 5.81 5.64 16.62
C LEU A 173 4.53 5.77 17.49
N GLY A 174 4.03 4.67 18.04
CA GLY A 174 2.86 4.66 18.93
C GLY A 174 1.51 4.62 18.21
N LEU A 175 1.48 4.30 16.90
CA LEU A 175 0.25 4.16 16.13
C LEU A 175 -0.48 2.87 16.49
N THR A 176 -1.81 2.87 16.37
CA THR A 176 -2.62 1.64 16.37
C THR A 176 -2.52 0.97 15.00
N CYS A 177 -2.13 -0.29 14.96
CA CYS A 177 -1.89 -1.04 13.74
C CYS A 177 -2.99 -2.05 13.45
N VAL A 178 -3.58 -1.95 12.26
CA VAL A 178 -4.64 -2.85 11.77
C VAL A 178 -4.10 -3.71 10.64
N PHE A 179 -4.07 -5.02 10.85
CA PHE A 179 -3.76 -5.98 9.80
C PHE A 179 -5.03 -6.36 9.04
N VAL A 180 -4.99 -6.22 7.72
CA VAL A 180 -6.06 -6.66 6.81
C VAL A 180 -5.63 -7.95 6.12
N GLU A 181 -6.43 -9.01 6.29
CA GLU A 181 -6.20 -10.26 5.59
C GLU A 181 -6.48 -10.09 4.09
N ARG A 182 -5.48 -10.35 3.28
CA ARG A 182 -5.54 -10.35 1.82
C ARG A 182 -4.89 -11.62 1.27
N PRO A 183 -5.25 -12.07 0.07
CA PRO A 183 -4.46 -13.10 -0.60
C PRO A 183 -3.00 -12.63 -0.68
N HIS A 184 -2.06 -13.48 -0.22
CA HIS A 184 -0.62 -13.18 -0.15
C HIS A 184 -0.23 -12.03 0.80
N SER A 185 -1.08 -11.72 1.79
CA SER A 185 -0.72 -10.82 2.89
C SER A 185 0.41 -11.41 3.72
N ARG A 186 1.19 -10.54 4.36
CA ARG A 186 2.29 -10.92 5.25
C ARG A 186 1.93 -10.54 6.69
N PRO A 187 1.46 -11.52 7.48
CA PRO A 187 1.06 -11.26 8.86
C PRO A 187 2.27 -10.90 9.74
N GLY A 188 2.00 -10.15 10.79
CA GLY A 188 2.96 -9.73 11.79
C GLY A 188 2.22 -9.11 12.97
N PRO A 189 2.91 -8.43 13.91
CA PRO A 189 2.28 -7.79 15.05
C PRO A 189 1.25 -6.74 14.63
N ALA A 190 0.02 -6.87 15.15
CA ALA A 190 -1.07 -5.92 14.94
C ALA A 190 -1.92 -5.81 16.21
N ASP A 191 -2.57 -4.66 16.39
CA ASP A 191 -3.48 -4.41 17.52
C ASP A 191 -4.89 -4.88 17.19
N LEU A 192 -5.23 -4.90 15.90
CA LEU A 192 -6.49 -5.40 15.36
C LEU A 192 -6.23 -6.19 14.08
N VAL A 193 -6.94 -7.31 13.91
CA VAL A 193 -6.96 -8.11 12.68
C VAL A 193 -8.37 -8.09 12.12
N VAL A 194 -8.49 -7.83 10.82
CA VAL A 194 -9.76 -7.82 10.08
C VAL A 194 -9.63 -8.58 8.76
N LYS A 195 -10.72 -9.22 8.34
CA LYS A 195 -10.75 -10.01 7.09
C LYS A 195 -10.70 -9.14 5.84
N ASP A 196 -11.30 -7.97 5.92
CA ASP A 196 -11.35 -7.00 4.83
C ASP A 196 -11.62 -5.59 5.39
N LEU A 197 -11.59 -4.56 4.52
CA LEU A 197 -11.85 -3.18 4.94
C LEU A 197 -13.32 -2.92 5.31
N ARG A 198 -14.27 -3.76 4.86
CA ARG A 198 -15.69 -3.65 5.30
C ARG A 198 -15.82 -4.03 6.77
N GLU A 199 -15.12 -5.09 7.18
CA GLU A 199 -15.11 -5.47 8.59
C GLU A 199 -14.49 -4.37 9.45
N LEU A 200 -13.41 -3.72 8.98
CA LEU A 200 -12.85 -2.57 9.68
C LEU A 200 -13.88 -1.46 9.83
N ALA A 201 -14.54 -1.06 8.73
CA ALA A 201 -15.57 -0.03 8.76
C ALA A 201 -16.73 -0.37 9.72
N ALA A 202 -17.16 -1.63 9.75
CA ALA A 202 -18.22 -2.10 10.64
C ALA A 202 -17.82 -2.15 12.12
N ARG A 203 -16.52 -2.31 12.44
CA ARG A 203 -16.03 -2.37 13.83
C ARG A 203 -15.82 -1.00 14.47
N ILE A 204 -15.57 0.03 13.65
CA ILE A 204 -15.21 1.37 14.15
C ILE A 204 -16.27 2.44 13.85
N GLY A 205 -17.29 2.12 13.04
CA GLY A 205 -18.49 2.94 12.77
C GLY A 205 -19.61 2.50 13.64
#